data_4f185fe24fb94f45e77b6025c8308e17
#
_entry.id   4f185fe24fb94f45e77b6025c8308e17
#
_cell.length_a   1.000
_cell.length_b   1.000
_cell.length_c   1.000
_cell.angle_alpha   90.00
_cell.angle_beta   90.00
_cell.angle_gamma   90.00
#
_symmetry.space_group_name_H-M   'P 1'
#
loop_
_entity.id
_entity.type
_entity.pdbx_description
1 polymer ?
#
loop_
_entity_poly.entity_id
_entity_poly.type
_entity_poly.pdbx_seq_one_letter_code
_entity_poly.pdbx_strand_id
1 'polypeptide(L)'
;HEVRGILETETYDWENDELPSYANSDVVAYNLHVRGFTKDPYSQVSAKGTFEGVIEKLPYLKELGINQIHCMPVYEFEERGRVPNYWGYGEAYYFAPKSAYSACGNGVISLKNMVKACHEAGIEVVLEMPFEGNVSVMEAIECLRYYRMEYHVDGFILNPCMEATRAAFSDPALKDTKLLVHRTDFQDIMRRFLKGDEGMIEAVMYWLRHLGGEEGIFNYITSHTGFTLNDLVSYDGKHNEANGENNQDGPDYNYSWNCGAEGPSRKKAVCALRNRQIKNALFLVLLAQGTPCLLAGDEFGNSQRGNNNVYCQDNPTGWVN
;
A
#
# COMPACT_ATOMS: atom_id res chain seq x y z
N HIS A 1 16.44 24.03 -8.39
CA HIS A 1 15.05 24.20 -8.82
C HIS A 1 14.34 25.10 -7.80
N GLU A 2 13.59 26.10 -8.29
CA GLU A 2 12.78 26.97 -7.44
C GLU A 2 11.47 26.22 -7.15
N VAL A 3 11.20 25.94 -5.88
CA VAL A 3 9.94 25.35 -5.45
C VAL A 3 8.91 26.47 -5.30
N ARG A 4 7.77 26.33 -5.96
CA ARG A 4 6.66 27.29 -5.89
C ARG A 4 5.46 26.61 -5.26
N GLY A 5 4.98 27.16 -4.15
CA GLY A 5 3.71 26.78 -3.56
C GLY A 5 2.55 27.48 -4.28
N ILE A 6 1.42 26.77 -4.42
CA ILE A 6 0.15 27.34 -4.84
C ILE A 6 -0.70 27.46 -3.58
N LEU A 7 -1.21 28.67 -3.32
CA LEU A 7 -2.16 28.87 -2.23
C LEU A 7 -3.55 28.50 -2.75
N GLU A 8 -4.13 27.46 -2.19
CA GLU A 8 -5.54 27.09 -2.42
C GLU A 8 -6.43 27.98 -1.56
N THR A 9 -7.33 28.72 -2.17
CA THR A 9 -8.24 29.64 -1.50
C THR A 9 -9.71 29.27 -1.65
N GLU A 10 -10.00 28.26 -2.48
CA GLU A 10 -11.36 27.81 -2.72
C GLU A 10 -11.81 26.84 -1.62
N THR A 11 -13.00 27.06 -1.10
CA THR A 11 -13.66 26.13 -0.19
C THR A 11 -14.17 24.93 -0.98
N TYR A 12 -13.81 23.71 -0.55
CA TYR A 12 -14.30 22.49 -1.16
C TYR A 12 -15.68 22.15 -0.58
N ASP A 13 -16.63 21.83 -1.46
CA ASP A 13 -17.97 21.39 -1.05
C ASP A 13 -18.01 19.88 -0.84
N TRP A 14 -17.96 19.48 0.42
CA TRP A 14 -18.07 18.08 0.82
C TRP A 14 -19.51 17.56 0.75
N GLU A 15 -20.51 18.43 0.54
CA GLU A 15 -21.95 18.06 0.54
C GLU A 15 -22.33 17.30 1.82
N ASN A 16 -22.81 16.05 1.67
CA ASN A 16 -23.20 15.17 2.77
C ASN A 16 -22.16 14.04 2.95
N ASP A 17 -20.86 14.34 2.84
CA ASP A 17 -19.82 13.35 3.03
C ASP A 17 -19.85 12.75 4.45
N GLU A 18 -19.96 11.45 4.55
CA GLU A 18 -19.96 10.69 5.81
C GLU A 18 -18.89 9.60 5.75
N LEU A 19 -18.06 9.51 6.80
CA LEU A 19 -17.04 8.48 6.91
C LEU A 19 -17.72 7.12 7.13
N PRO A 20 -17.31 6.06 6.40
CA PRO A 20 -17.89 4.72 6.53
C PRO A 20 -17.74 4.09 7.92
N SER A 21 -16.64 4.37 8.62
CA SER A 21 -16.38 4.03 10.02
C SER A 21 -16.55 2.53 10.35
N TYR A 22 -15.96 1.64 9.56
CA TYR A 22 -16.00 0.20 9.81
C TYR A 22 -15.21 -0.21 11.07
N ALA A 23 -15.70 -1.22 11.80
CA ALA A 23 -14.89 -1.90 12.79
C ALA A 23 -13.73 -2.63 12.10
N ASN A 24 -12.57 -2.72 12.73
CA ASN A 24 -11.38 -3.36 12.13
C ASN A 24 -11.62 -4.82 11.71
N SER A 25 -12.54 -5.53 12.40
CA SER A 25 -12.97 -6.89 12.06
C SER A 25 -13.72 -7.00 10.72
N ASP A 26 -14.32 -5.89 10.26
CA ASP A 26 -15.17 -5.85 9.08
C ASP A 26 -14.44 -5.28 7.86
N VAL A 27 -13.16 -4.91 8.05
CA VAL A 27 -12.32 -4.32 7.01
C VAL A 27 -11.63 -5.39 6.18
N VAL A 28 -11.69 -5.23 4.86
CA VAL A 28 -10.80 -5.87 3.89
C VAL A 28 -10.05 -4.75 3.17
N ALA A 29 -8.76 -4.62 3.48
CA ALA A 29 -7.92 -3.56 2.97
C ALA A 29 -7.21 -3.93 1.65
N TYR A 30 -6.88 -2.91 0.86
CA TYR A 30 -6.16 -3.04 -0.41
C TYR A 30 -5.08 -1.98 -0.51
N ASN A 31 -3.83 -2.40 -0.51
CA ASN A 31 -2.68 -1.50 -0.61
C ASN A 31 -2.36 -1.20 -2.07
N LEU A 32 -2.33 0.07 -2.43
CA LEU A 32 -2.09 0.53 -3.80
C LEU A 32 -1.19 1.76 -3.87
N HIS A 33 -0.45 1.87 -4.96
CA HIS A 33 0.23 3.08 -5.40
C HIS A 33 -0.65 3.80 -6.41
N VAL A 34 -1.08 5.05 -6.16
CA VAL A 34 -2.07 5.77 -6.99
C VAL A 34 -1.69 5.76 -8.47
N ARG A 35 -0.43 6.11 -8.78
CA ARG A 35 0.04 6.10 -10.16
C ARG A 35 0.12 4.68 -10.73
N GLY A 36 0.75 3.75 -10.00
CA GLY A 36 0.99 2.39 -10.47
C GLY A 36 -0.27 1.57 -10.68
N PHE A 37 -1.31 1.84 -9.90
CA PHE A 37 -2.56 1.08 -9.94
C PHE A 37 -3.29 1.19 -11.28
N THR A 38 -3.17 2.34 -11.95
CA THR A 38 -3.93 2.58 -13.19
C THR A 38 -3.09 3.05 -14.37
N LYS A 39 -1.76 3.14 -14.21
CA LYS A 39 -0.88 3.71 -15.25
C LYS A 39 -0.72 2.81 -16.47
N ASP A 40 -0.85 1.52 -16.31
CA ASP A 40 -0.71 0.57 -17.42
C ASP A 40 -1.67 0.90 -18.58
N PRO A 41 -1.21 0.81 -19.84
CA PRO A 41 -2.06 1.07 -21.01
C PRO A 41 -3.36 0.26 -21.04
N TYR A 42 -3.36 -0.94 -20.47
CA TYR A 42 -4.50 -1.85 -20.46
C TYR A 42 -5.41 -1.72 -19.23
N SER A 43 -5.15 -0.75 -18.35
CA SER A 43 -5.93 -0.52 -17.12
C SER A 43 -7.41 -0.17 -17.38
N GLN A 44 -7.78 0.18 -18.62
CA GLN A 44 -9.15 0.53 -19.04
C GLN A 44 -9.75 1.72 -18.32
N VAL A 45 -8.91 2.66 -17.87
CA VAL A 45 -9.36 3.95 -17.31
C VAL A 45 -8.92 5.10 -18.21
N SER A 46 -9.64 6.22 -18.11
CA SER A 46 -9.37 7.44 -18.89
C SER A 46 -8.22 8.23 -18.27
N ALA A 47 -8.29 8.45 -16.97
CA ALA A 47 -7.33 9.25 -16.19
C ALA A 47 -6.23 8.37 -15.57
N LYS A 48 -5.38 7.81 -16.42
CA LYS A 48 -4.34 6.83 -15.99
C LYS A 48 -3.30 7.43 -15.05
N GLY A 49 -3.07 6.74 -13.94
CA GLY A 49 -2.02 7.09 -12.98
C GLY A 49 -2.37 8.29 -12.10
N THR A 50 -3.65 8.55 -11.89
CA THR A 50 -4.15 9.70 -11.13
C THR A 50 -5.18 9.30 -10.09
N PHE A 51 -5.55 10.23 -9.19
CA PHE A 51 -6.65 10.07 -8.24
C PHE A 51 -7.98 9.76 -8.95
N GLU A 52 -8.24 10.42 -10.08
CA GLU A 52 -9.42 10.17 -10.91
C GLU A 52 -9.41 8.75 -11.49
N GLY A 53 -8.22 8.23 -11.85
CA GLY A 53 -8.08 6.83 -12.27
C GLY A 53 -8.44 5.84 -11.16
N VAL A 54 -8.15 6.16 -9.91
CA VAL A 54 -8.60 5.35 -8.75
C VAL A 54 -10.13 5.41 -8.62
N ILE A 55 -10.74 6.58 -8.80
CA ILE A 55 -12.21 6.73 -8.79
C ILE A 55 -12.85 5.82 -9.86
N GLU A 56 -12.30 5.80 -11.08
CA GLU A 56 -12.79 4.92 -12.16
C GLU A 56 -12.71 3.42 -11.80
N LYS A 57 -11.83 3.03 -10.86
CA LYS A 57 -11.66 1.65 -10.37
C LYS A 57 -12.50 1.30 -9.15
N LEU A 58 -13.25 2.21 -8.56
CA LEU A 58 -14.08 1.92 -7.39
C LEU A 58 -15.08 0.76 -7.61
N PRO A 59 -15.77 0.65 -8.78
CA PRO A 59 -16.64 -0.52 -9.03
C PRO A 59 -15.88 -1.86 -8.97
N TYR A 60 -14.65 -1.92 -9.48
CA TYR A 60 -13.80 -3.09 -9.41
C TYR A 60 -13.44 -3.44 -7.95
N LEU A 61 -13.02 -2.45 -7.16
CA LEU A 61 -12.68 -2.65 -5.75
C LEU A 61 -13.88 -3.14 -4.94
N LYS A 62 -15.07 -2.61 -5.22
CA LYS A 62 -16.33 -3.07 -4.59
C LYS A 62 -16.67 -4.52 -4.97
N GLU A 63 -16.54 -4.89 -6.24
CA GLU A 63 -16.75 -6.26 -6.71
C GLU A 63 -15.77 -7.24 -6.05
N LEU A 64 -14.53 -6.81 -5.81
CA LEU A 64 -13.52 -7.58 -5.09
C LEU A 64 -13.84 -7.71 -3.59
N GLY A 65 -14.76 -6.91 -3.06
CA GLY A 65 -15.13 -6.90 -1.64
C GLY A 65 -14.24 -6.01 -0.77
N ILE A 66 -13.49 -5.09 -1.37
CA ILE A 66 -12.65 -4.12 -0.66
C ILE A 66 -13.52 -3.01 -0.09
N ASN A 67 -13.29 -2.66 1.18
CA ASN A 67 -13.93 -1.55 1.86
C ASN A 67 -12.95 -0.58 2.54
N GLN A 68 -11.65 -0.77 2.34
CA GLN A 68 -10.62 0.18 2.76
C GLN A 68 -9.46 0.16 1.77
N ILE A 69 -8.99 1.32 1.32
CA ILE A 69 -7.75 1.43 0.53
C ILE A 69 -6.63 2.02 1.37
N HIS A 70 -5.44 1.42 1.24
CA HIS A 70 -4.19 1.93 1.78
C HIS A 70 -3.39 2.55 0.64
N CYS A 71 -3.34 3.87 0.60
CA CYS A 71 -2.59 4.60 -0.42
C CYS A 71 -1.15 4.78 0.01
N MET A 72 -0.20 4.28 -0.78
CA MET A 72 1.20 4.68 -0.69
C MET A 72 1.32 6.21 -0.83
N PRO A 73 2.49 6.83 -0.58
CA PRO A 73 2.63 8.28 -0.49
C PRO A 73 1.87 9.07 -1.55
N VAL A 74 1.00 9.99 -1.10
CA VAL A 74 0.18 10.86 -1.94
C VAL A 74 0.52 12.36 -1.77
N TYR A 75 1.50 12.66 -0.93
CA TYR A 75 2.04 14.01 -0.74
C TYR A 75 3.03 14.37 -1.85
N GLU A 76 3.40 15.64 -1.96
CA GLU A 76 4.36 16.11 -2.96
C GLU A 76 5.80 15.72 -2.59
N PHE A 77 6.52 15.12 -3.53
CA PHE A 77 7.92 14.71 -3.42
C PHE A 77 8.64 14.92 -4.75
N GLU A 78 9.97 15.00 -4.72
CA GLU A 78 10.78 15.12 -5.94
C GLU A 78 10.88 13.76 -6.65
N GLU A 79 10.36 13.68 -7.86
CA GLU A 79 10.38 12.47 -8.69
C GLU A 79 11.67 12.31 -9.49
N ARG A 80 12.33 13.44 -9.79
CA ARG A 80 13.44 13.53 -10.72
C ARG A 80 14.74 13.66 -9.96
N GLY A 81 15.42 12.54 -9.73
CA GLY A 81 16.75 12.50 -9.18
C GLY A 81 17.74 11.81 -10.13
N ARG A 82 18.89 11.45 -9.65
CA ARG A 82 19.83 10.56 -10.33
C ARG A 82 19.18 9.19 -10.61
N VAL A 83 18.36 8.75 -9.68
CA VAL A 83 17.46 7.60 -9.79
C VAL A 83 16.04 8.15 -9.60
N PRO A 84 15.07 7.79 -10.43
CA PRO A 84 13.69 8.23 -10.25
C PRO A 84 13.14 7.80 -8.89
N ASN A 85 12.39 8.69 -8.22
CA ASN A 85 11.63 8.32 -7.04
C ASN A 85 10.19 8.03 -7.46
N TYR A 86 9.86 6.76 -7.65
CA TYR A 86 8.53 6.35 -8.05
C TYR A 86 7.60 6.16 -6.85
N TRP A 87 8.11 5.60 -5.73
CA TRP A 87 7.27 5.32 -4.56
C TRP A 87 6.90 6.55 -3.73
N GLY A 88 7.77 7.56 -3.69
CA GLY A 88 7.51 8.80 -2.96
C GLY A 88 8.04 8.85 -1.53
N TYR A 89 8.90 7.92 -1.13
CA TYR A 89 9.59 8.00 0.16
C TYR A 89 10.79 8.95 0.10
N GLY A 90 11.24 9.41 1.28
CA GLY A 90 12.31 10.36 1.44
C GLY A 90 11.82 11.76 1.80
N GLU A 91 12.63 12.78 1.49
CA GLU A 91 12.27 14.17 1.76
C GLU A 91 11.05 14.60 0.92
N ALA A 92 10.07 15.21 1.57
CA ALA A 92 8.79 15.52 0.97
C ALA A 92 8.13 16.77 1.55
N TYR A 93 7.13 17.28 0.85
CA TYR A 93 6.25 18.36 1.30
C TYR A 93 4.94 17.75 1.78
N TYR A 94 4.94 17.24 3.02
CA TYR A 94 3.86 16.40 3.56
C TYR A 94 2.48 17.06 3.56
N PHE A 95 2.37 18.39 3.67
CA PHE A 95 1.08 19.10 3.64
C PHE A 95 0.47 19.27 2.23
N ALA A 96 1.23 19.02 1.19
CA ALA A 96 0.79 19.23 -0.19
C ALA A 96 0.48 17.89 -0.88
N PRO A 97 -0.75 17.65 -1.35
CA PRO A 97 -1.04 16.48 -2.19
C PRO A 97 -0.26 16.49 -3.49
N LYS A 98 0.08 15.30 -3.97
CA LYS A 98 0.89 15.09 -5.18
C LYS A 98 0.21 15.65 -6.43
N SER A 99 0.72 16.74 -6.96
CA SER A 99 0.17 17.41 -8.15
C SER A 99 0.20 16.51 -9.40
N ALA A 100 1.23 15.69 -9.55
CA ALA A 100 1.37 14.74 -10.66
C ALA A 100 0.33 13.60 -10.65
N TYR A 101 -0.39 13.40 -9.52
CA TYR A 101 -1.49 12.43 -9.43
C TYR A 101 -2.86 13.04 -9.73
N SER A 102 -2.91 14.27 -10.20
CA SER A 102 -4.13 14.96 -10.60
C SER A 102 -4.29 14.99 -12.12
N ALA A 103 -5.45 14.61 -12.62
CA ALA A 103 -5.79 14.74 -14.03
C ALA A 103 -6.10 16.19 -14.44
N CYS A 104 -6.56 17.03 -13.50
CA CYS A 104 -6.88 18.45 -13.74
C CYS A 104 -5.74 19.41 -13.37
N GLY A 105 -4.62 18.90 -12.84
CA GLY A 105 -3.47 19.71 -12.42
C GLY A 105 -3.60 20.33 -11.02
N ASN A 106 -4.67 20.03 -10.28
CA ASN A 106 -4.88 20.44 -8.89
C ASN A 106 -4.94 19.22 -7.98
N GLY A 107 -3.82 18.89 -7.31
CA GLY A 107 -3.72 17.73 -6.41
C GLY A 107 -4.66 17.80 -5.22
N VAL A 108 -4.94 19.01 -4.70
CA VAL A 108 -5.83 19.22 -3.56
C VAL A 108 -7.26 18.79 -3.90
N ILE A 109 -7.80 19.34 -5.01
CA ILE A 109 -9.15 19.02 -5.46
C ILE A 109 -9.27 17.55 -5.86
N SER A 110 -8.29 17.03 -6.60
CA SER A 110 -8.32 15.63 -7.04
C SER A 110 -8.28 14.63 -5.88
N LEU A 111 -7.47 14.89 -4.84
CA LEU A 111 -7.45 14.03 -3.65
C LEU A 111 -8.79 14.10 -2.90
N LYS A 112 -9.35 15.30 -2.69
CA LYS A 112 -10.68 15.48 -2.05
C LYS A 112 -11.77 14.75 -2.83
N ASN A 113 -11.77 14.86 -4.16
CA ASN A 113 -12.71 14.13 -5.02
C ASN A 113 -12.57 12.61 -4.86
N MET A 114 -11.32 12.09 -4.79
CA MET A 114 -11.09 10.66 -4.59
C MET A 114 -11.62 10.20 -3.22
N VAL A 115 -11.34 10.92 -2.15
CA VAL A 115 -11.82 10.56 -0.80
C VAL A 115 -13.35 10.57 -0.77
N LYS A 116 -13.98 11.63 -1.25
CA LYS A 116 -15.45 11.74 -1.32
C LYS A 116 -16.07 10.58 -2.11
N ALA A 117 -15.55 10.28 -3.30
CA ALA A 117 -16.03 9.17 -4.12
C ALA A 117 -15.81 7.80 -3.46
N CYS A 118 -14.71 7.61 -2.71
CA CYS A 118 -14.49 6.40 -1.91
C CYS A 118 -15.56 6.26 -0.82
N HIS A 119 -15.86 7.31 -0.06
CA HIS A 119 -16.90 7.30 0.98
C HIS A 119 -18.28 6.99 0.40
N GLU A 120 -18.66 7.63 -0.71
CA GLU A 120 -19.92 7.33 -1.44
C GLU A 120 -19.98 5.86 -1.88
N ALA A 121 -18.83 5.27 -2.21
CA ALA A 121 -18.72 3.85 -2.54
C ALA A 121 -18.68 2.93 -1.29
N GLY A 122 -18.66 3.47 -0.06
CA GLY A 122 -18.48 2.72 1.17
C GLY A 122 -17.05 2.18 1.32
N ILE A 123 -16.04 2.94 0.91
CA ILE A 123 -14.62 2.58 1.00
C ILE A 123 -13.90 3.64 1.83
N GLU A 124 -13.24 3.22 2.91
CA GLU A 124 -12.37 4.07 3.71
C GLU A 124 -11.04 4.35 3.00
N VAL A 125 -10.46 5.53 3.26
CA VAL A 125 -9.16 5.94 2.71
C VAL A 125 -8.14 6.11 3.82
N VAL A 126 -7.08 5.32 3.77
CA VAL A 126 -5.95 5.38 4.69
C VAL A 126 -4.70 5.79 3.92
N LEU A 127 -3.98 6.79 4.41
CA LEU A 127 -2.78 7.33 3.76
C LEU A 127 -1.51 6.89 4.47
N GLU A 128 -0.50 6.52 3.73
CA GLU A 128 0.82 6.24 4.29
C GLU A 128 1.60 7.53 4.50
N MET A 129 1.99 7.80 5.76
CA MET A 129 2.69 9.00 6.21
C MET A 129 3.96 8.63 7.00
N PRO A 130 5.08 8.32 6.33
CA PRO A 130 6.30 7.84 6.98
C PRO A 130 7.05 8.93 7.76
N PHE A 131 6.87 10.21 7.42
CA PHE A 131 7.56 11.35 8.02
C PHE A 131 9.08 11.19 8.06
N GLU A 132 9.67 10.81 6.95
CA GLU A 132 11.13 10.70 6.81
C GLU A 132 11.81 12.08 6.76
N GLY A 133 13.10 12.10 7.07
CA GLY A 133 13.88 13.33 7.10
C GLY A 133 13.79 14.11 8.43
N ASN A 134 13.89 15.43 8.38
CA ASN A 134 13.94 16.30 9.55
C ASN A 134 12.56 16.81 9.97
N VAL A 135 11.54 15.96 9.96
CA VAL A 135 10.19 16.33 10.38
C VAL A 135 10.08 16.28 11.90
N SER A 136 9.68 17.38 12.52
CA SER A 136 9.44 17.42 13.96
C SER A 136 8.17 16.67 14.34
N VAL A 137 8.09 16.20 15.60
CA VAL A 137 6.86 15.56 16.11
C VAL A 137 5.65 16.47 15.98
N MET A 138 5.81 17.76 16.26
CA MET A 138 4.72 18.74 16.15
C MET A 138 4.25 18.89 14.71
N GLU A 139 5.16 19.01 13.76
CA GLU A 139 4.85 19.11 12.34
C GLU A 139 4.11 17.87 11.82
N ALA A 140 4.56 16.68 12.21
CA ALA A 140 3.89 15.43 11.87
C ALA A 140 2.46 15.37 12.42
N ILE A 141 2.24 15.73 13.68
CA ILE A 141 0.91 15.75 14.30
C ILE A 141 -0.01 16.77 13.63
N GLU A 142 0.46 17.98 13.36
CA GLU A 142 -0.31 19.02 12.66
C GLU A 142 -0.65 18.56 11.23
N CYS A 143 0.26 17.86 10.56
CA CYS A 143 0.01 17.29 9.24
C CYS A 143 -1.11 16.22 9.27
N LEU A 144 -1.07 15.29 10.23
CA LEU A 144 -2.11 14.27 10.38
C LEU A 144 -3.48 14.90 10.67
N ARG A 145 -3.52 15.88 11.60
CA ARG A 145 -4.75 16.64 11.91
C ARG A 145 -5.29 17.36 10.68
N TYR A 146 -4.39 18.00 9.90
CA TYR A 146 -4.74 18.71 8.67
C TYR A 146 -5.39 17.77 7.65
N TYR A 147 -4.79 16.61 7.35
CA TYR A 147 -5.39 15.65 6.43
C TYR A 147 -6.70 15.06 6.96
N ARG A 148 -6.80 14.82 8.25
CA ARG A 148 -8.05 14.35 8.87
C ARG A 148 -9.18 15.36 8.73
N MET A 149 -8.89 16.65 8.95
CA MET A 149 -9.90 17.73 8.93
C MET A 149 -10.21 18.24 7.53
N GLU A 150 -9.18 18.38 6.69
CA GLU A 150 -9.30 19.01 5.38
C GLU A 150 -9.63 18.02 4.25
N TYR A 151 -9.14 16.78 4.36
CA TYR A 151 -9.32 15.75 3.34
C TYR A 151 -10.24 14.62 3.79
N HIS A 152 -10.76 14.66 5.00
CA HIS A 152 -11.67 13.67 5.57
C HIS A 152 -11.12 12.22 5.52
N VAL A 153 -9.81 12.03 5.48
CA VAL A 153 -9.23 10.68 5.42
C VAL A 153 -9.56 9.88 6.69
N ASP A 154 -9.78 8.59 6.55
CA ASP A 154 -10.20 7.71 7.65
C ASP A 154 -9.05 7.29 8.55
N GLY A 155 -7.82 7.30 8.03
CA GLY A 155 -6.68 6.87 8.80
C GLY A 155 -5.32 7.10 8.16
N PHE A 156 -4.30 6.65 8.89
CA PHE A 156 -2.91 6.76 8.48
C PHE A 156 -2.13 5.49 8.78
N ILE A 157 -1.18 5.14 7.92
CA ILE A 157 -0.14 4.16 8.20
C ILE A 157 1.12 4.93 8.55
N LEU A 158 1.64 4.67 9.75
CA LEU A 158 2.76 5.40 10.35
C LEU A 158 3.97 4.47 10.54
N ASN A 159 5.16 5.04 10.57
CA ASN A 159 6.37 4.31 10.89
C ASN A 159 6.43 4.02 12.41
N PRO A 160 6.40 2.75 12.85
CA PRO A 160 6.35 2.40 14.27
C PRO A 160 7.59 2.85 15.07
N CYS A 161 8.70 3.13 14.40
CA CYS A 161 9.95 3.55 15.04
C CYS A 161 9.99 5.06 15.34
N MET A 162 9.05 5.86 14.81
CA MET A 162 9.06 7.31 14.98
C MET A 162 8.38 7.75 16.29
N GLU A 163 8.93 8.77 16.95
CA GLU A 163 8.32 9.40 18.12
C GLU A 163 6.94 10.02 17.78
N ALA A 164 6.81 10.58 16.58
CA ALA A 164 5.56 11.11 16.06
C ALA A 164 4.42 10.08 16.07
N THR A 165 4.72 8.81 15.82
CA THR A 165 3.72 7.73 15.86
C THR A 165 3.14 7.55 17.26
N ARG A 166 3.99 7.50 18.29
CA ARG A 166 3.53 7.44 19.70
C ARG A 166 2.70 8.66 20.10
N ALA A 167 3.12 9.84 19.65
CA ALA A 167 2.39 11.08 19.88
C ALA A 167 1.01 11.05 19.20
N ALA A 168 0.92 10.55 17.97
CA ALA A 168 -0.34 10.42 17.22
C ALA A 168 -1.35 9.52 17.93
N PHE A 169 -0.93 8.35 18.43
CA PHE A 169 -1.80 7.45 19.22
C PHE A 169 -2.33 8.08 20.52
N SER A 170 -1.65 9.09 21.04
CA SER A 170 -2.06 9.79 22.25
C SER A 170 -2.80 11.10 21.98
N ASP A 171 -2.98 11.48 20.71
CA ASP A 171 -3.56 12.77 20.33
C ASP A 171 -5.08 12.75 20.37
N PRO A 172 -5.74 13.61 21.20
CA PRO A 172 -7.19 13.62 21.30
C PRO A 172 -7.92 13.99 20.00
N ALA A 173 -7.27 14.79 19.11
CA ALA A 173 -7.88 15.18 17.83
C ALA A 173 -7.86 14.05 16.79
N LEU A 174 -7.04 13.02 17.02
CA LEU A 174 -6.92 11.82 16.17
C LEU A 174 -7.62 10.59 16.78
N LYS A 175 -8.38 10.75 17.86
CA LYS A 175 -9.01 9.65 18.60
C LYS A 175 -9.89 8.76 17.72
N ASP A 176 -10.65 9.37 16.80
CA ASP A 176 -11.56 8.66 15.90
C ASP A 176 -10.94 8.40 14.52
N THR A 177 -9.60 8.44 14.43
CA THR A 177 -8.82 8.20 13.23
C THR A 177 -8.17 6.82 13.32
N LYS A 178 -8.22 6.03 12.26
CA LYS A 178 -7.52 4.75 12.21
C LYS A 178 -6.00 4.99 12.09
N LEU A 179 -5.27 4.67 13.14
CA LEU A 179 -3.81 4.73 13.15
C LEU A 179 -3.27 3.31 13.00
N LEU A 180 -2.56 3.05 11.91
CA LEU A 180 -2.04 1.75 11.55
C LEU A 180 -0.51 1.79 11.50
N VAL A 181 0.11 0.63 11.68
CA VAL A 181 1.57 0.46 11.57
C VAL A 181 1.92 -0.78 10.78
N HIS A 182 2.97 -0.70 9.96
CA HIS A 182 3.52 -1.86 9.28
C HIS A 182 4.28 -2.76 10.26
N ARG A 183 3.95 -4.06 10.26
CA ARG A 183 4.68 -5.10 10.98
C ARG A 183 4.83 -6.34 10.10
N THR A 184 6.03 -6.85 10.02
CA THR A 184 6.35 -8.01 9.15
C THR A 184 6.13 -9.36 9.81
N ASP A 185 5.83 -9.39 11.12
CA ASP A 185 5.72 -10.64 11.88
C ASP A 185 4.74 -11.65 11.23
N PHE A 186 3.52 -11.21 10.90
CA PHE A 186 2.54 -12.07 10.24
C PHE A 186 3.05 -12.56 8.88
N GLN A 187 3.55 -11.65 8.05
CA GLN A 187 4.11 -11.93 6.73
C GLN A 187 5.21 -12.99 6.80
N ASP A 188 6.20 -12.78 7.67
CA ASP A 188 7.38 -13.63 7.76
C ASP A 188 7.01 -15.05 8.25
N ILE A 189 6.16 -15.13 9.26
CA ILE A 189 5.68 -16.41 9.81
C ILE A 189 4.88 -17.19 8.76
N MET A 190 3.93 -16.55 8.09
CA MET A 190 3.09 -17.22 7.10
C MET A 190 3.86 -17.63 5.84
N ARG A 191 4.82 -16.82 5.37
CA ARG A 191 5.70 -17.17 4.25
C ARG A 191 6.57 -18.37 4.57
N ARG A 192 7.19 -18.41 5.75
CA ARG A 192 8.01 -19.53 6.20
C ARG A 192 7.19 -20.81 6.34
N PHE A 193 5.97 -20.72 6.86
CA PHE A 193 5.05 -21.85 6.94
C PHE A 193 4.67 -22.37 5.54
N LEU A 194 4.30 -21.48 4.62
CA LEU A 194 3.96 -21.83 3.23
C LEU A 194 5.14 -22.47 2.47
N LYS A 195 6.34 -22.04 2.77
CA LYS A 195 7.58 -22.59 2.19
C LYS A 195 7.88 -23.98 2.75
N GLY A 196 7.36 -24.32 3.94
CA GLY A 196 7.55 -25.61 4.59
C GLY A 196 8.67 -25.65 5.64
N ASP A 197 9.04 -24.49 6.20
CA ASP A 197 10.01 -24.44 7.31
C ASP A 197 9.43 -25.19 8.52
N GLU A 198 10.30 -25.94 9.21
CA GLU A 198 9.91 -26.71 10.41
C GLU A 198 9.63 -25.81 11.63
N GLY A 199 8.82 -26.30 12.56
CA GLY A 199 8.55 -25.63 13.83
C GLY A 199 7.66 -24.39 13.77
N MET A 200 6.96 -24.12 12.65
CA MET A 200 6.18 -22.90 12.47
C MET A 200 4.76 -22.96 13.06
N ILE A 201 4.27 -24.12 13.45
CA ILE A 201 2.85 -24.34 13.80
C ILE A 201 2.39 -23.44 14.95
N GLU A 202 3.14 -23.35 16.04
CA GLU A 202 2.77 -22.54 17.22
C GLU A 202 2.69 -21.04 16.86
N ALA A 203 3.66 -20.53 16.11
CA ALA A 203 3.69 -19.15 15.66
C ALA A 203 2.53 -18.84 14.69
N VAL A 204 2.24 -19.75 13.76
CA VAL A 204 1.09 -19.62 12.85
C VAL A 204 -0.22 -19.60 13.63
N MET A 205 -0.41 -20.52 14.58
CA MET A 205 -1.62 -20.57 15.42
C MET A 205 -1.79 -19.31 16.27
N TYR A 206 -0.70 -18.72 16.75
CA TYR A 206 -0.74 -17.44 17.46
C TYR A 206 -1.22 -16.32 16.53
N TRP A 207 -0.58 -16.15 15.38
CA TRP A 207 -0.89 -15.05 14.46
C TRP A 207 -2.26 -15.19 13.77
N LEU A 208 -2.75 -16.41 13.53
CA LEU A 208 -4.11 -16.60 13.02
C LEU A 208 -5.20 -16.15 14.01
N ARG A 209 -4.90 -16.11 15.30
CA ARG A 209 -5.82 -15.70 16.36
C ARG A 209 -5.59 -14.28 16.87
N HIS A 210 -4.53 -13.64 16.42
CA HIS A 210 -4.13 -12.31 16.89
C HIS A 210 -4.99 -11.23 16.24
N LEU A 211 -5.70 -10.44 17.05
CA LEU A 211 -6.64 -9.42 16.59
C LEU A 211 -5.97 -8.10 16.17
N GLY A 212 -4.65 -7.94 16.41
CA GLY A 212 -3.94 -6.69 16.17
C GLY A 212 -4.23 -5.58 17.19
N GLY A 213 -5.27 -5.73 17.97
CA GLY A 213 -5.60 -4.88 19.12
C GLY A 213 -5.58 -3.37 18.87
N GLU A 214 -5.27 -2.62 19.91
CA GLU A 214 -5.11 -1.16 19.90
C GLU A 214 -3.84 -0.69 19.17
N GLU A 215 -2.98 -1.63 18.75
CA GLU A 215 -1.71 -1.32 18.09
C GLU A 215 -1.84 -0.98 16.59
N GLY A 216 -3.06 -1.03 16.02
CA GLY A 216 -3.29 -0.70 14.60
C GLY A 216 -2.59 -1.64 13.62
N ILE A 217 -2.45 -2.92 13.97
CA ILE A 217 -1.80 -3.93 13.13
C ILE A 217 -2.79 -4.47 12.10
N PHE A 218 -2.34 -4.64 10.86
CA PHE A 218 -3.07 -5.31 9.80
C PHE A 218 -2.25 -6.47 9.22
N ASN A 219 -2.93 -7.49 8.72
CA ASN A 219 -2.34 -8.73 8.26
C ASN A 219 -2.13 -8.71 6.74
N TYR A 220 -0.91 -9.00 6.30
CA TYR A 220 -0.57 -9.13 4.88
C TYR A 220 0.51 -10.19 4.67
N ILE A 221 0.54 -10.83 3.52
CA ILE A 221 1.62 -11.73 3.09
C ILE A 221 2.58 -11.03 2.15
N THR A 222 2.09 -10.06 1.42
CA THR A 222 2.84 -9.26 0.45
C THR A 222 2.55 -7.78 0.68
N SER A 223 3.54 -6.96 0.44
CA SER A 223 3.48 -5.50 0.50
C SER A 223 4.30 -4.91 -0.65
N HIS A 224 4.30 -3.60 -0.81
CA HIS A 224 5.13 -2.93 -1.80
C HIS A 224 6.64 -3.21 -1.61
N THR A 225 7.08 -3.47 -0.37
CA THR A 225 8.46 -3.91 -0.08
C THR A 225 8.54 -5.43 -0.13
N GLY A 226 9.16 -5.96 -1.17
CA GLY A 226 9.30 -7.39 -1.37
C GLY A 226 8.63 -7.89 -2.65
N PHE A 227 8.49 -9.19 -2.78
CA PHE A 227 7.84 -9.81 -3.93
C PHE A 227 6.32 -9.63 -3.91
N THR A 228 5.70 -9.50 -5.09
CA THR A 228 4.27 -9.76 -5.29
C THR A 228 3.96 -11.22 -4.95
N LEU A 229 2.69 -11.55 -4.76
CA LEU A 229 2.30 -12.93 -4.42
C LEU A 229 2.66 -13.93 -5.52
N ASN A 230 2.56 -13.53 -6.77
CA ASN A 230 3.00 -14.36 -7.90
C ASN A 230 4.53 -14.56 -7.90
N ASP A 231 5.30 -13.50 -7.62
CA ASP A 231 6.76 -13.58 -7.57
C ASP A 231 7.24 -14.36 -6.34
N LEU A 232 6.55 -14.26 -5.21
CA LEU A 232 6.83 -15.01 -3.98
C LEU A 232 6.86 -16.54 -4.20
N VAL A 233 6.05 -17.04 -5.12
CA VAL A 233 5.98 -18.47 -5.49
C VAL A 233 6.72 -18.81 -6.79
N SER A 234 7.44 -17.83 -7.36
CA SER A 234 8.09 -17.97 -8.66
C SER A 234 9.59 -17.70 -8.64
N TYR A 235 10.10 -17.07 -7.60
CA TYR A 235 11.52 -16.70 -7.49
C TYR A 235 12.09 -17.07 -6.13
N ASP A 236 13.26 -17.68 -6.10
CA ASP A 236 14.02 -17.91 -4.87
C ASP A 236 14.92 -16.71 -4.56
N GLY A 237 15.48 -16.06 -5.57
CA GLY A 237 16.30 -14.87 -5.45
C GLY A 237 15.66 -13.61 -6.02
N LYS A 238 16.12 -12.44 -5.56
CA LYS A 238 15.72 -11.14 -6.11
C LYS A 238 16.42 -10.87 -7.45
N HIS A 239 15.73 -10.16 -8.34
CA HIS A 239 16.18 -9.73 -9.66
C HIS A 239 15.99 -8.21 -9.82
N ASN A 240 16.79 -7.43 -9.07
CA ASN A 240 16.73 -5.97 -9.02
C ASN A 240 17.74 -5.29 -9.95
N GLU A 241 18.34 -6.00 -10.91
CA GLU A 241 19.38 -5.47 -11.80
C GLU A 241 18.92 -4.21 -12.54
N ALA A 242 17.61 -4.13 -12.87
CA ALA A 242 17.03 -2.97 -13.55
C ALA A 242 17.06 -1.68 -12.70
N ASN A 243 17.27 -1.77 -11.39
CA ASN A 243 17.36 -0.61 -10.49
C ASN A 243 18.73 0.08 -10.58
N GLY A 244 19.73 -0.57 -11.18
CA GLY A 244 21.08 0.01 -11.37
C GLY A 244 21.99 -0.05 -10.14
N GLU A 245 21.61 -0.84 -9.11
CA GLU A 245 22.35 -1.01 -7.85
C GLU A 245 23.03 -2.37 -7.74
N ASN A 246 23.32 -3.00 -8.87
CA ASN A 246 23.97 -4.31 -8.95
C ASN A 246 23.25 -5.41 -8.14
N ASN A 247 21.93 -5.35 -8.06
CA ASN A 247 21.09 -6.28 -7.30
C ASN A 247 21.40 -6.31 -5.78
N GLN A 248 21.92 -5.21 -5.22
CA GLN A 248 22.26 -5.10 -3.80
C GLN A 248 21.15 -4.45 -2.98
N ASP A 249 20.22 -3.77 -3.63
CA ASP A 249 19.05 -3.13 -3.04
C ASP A 249 17.93 -4.13 -2.73
N GLY A 250 17.01 -3.72 -1.87
CA GLY A 250 15.89 -4.55 -1.44
C GLY A 250 16.29 -5.70 -0.50
N PRO A 251 15.32 -6.39 0.10
CA PRO A 251 15.59 -7.46 1.06
C PRO A 251 16.22 -8.70 0.39
N ASP A 252 17.25 -9.26 1.03
CA ASP A 252 17.88 -10.51 0.58
C ASP A 252 17.03 -11.75 0.94
N TYR A 253 16.32 -11.69 2.06
CA TYR A 253 15.50 -12.79 2.58
C TYR A 253 14.02 -12.50 2.36
N ASN A 254 13.42 -13.15 1.36
CA ASN A 254 12.01 -12.99 1.04
C ASN A 254 11.13 -14.12 1.57
N TYR A 255 11.71 -15.19 2.12
CA TYR A 255 11.03 -16.43 2.47
C TYR A 255 10.16 -16.95 1.31
N SER A 256 10.65 -16.77 0.08
CA SER A 256 10.02 -17.21 -1.16
C SER A 256 10.38 -18.64 -1.52
N TRP A 257 9.62 -19.21 -2.45
CA TRP A 257 9.91 -20.52 -3.02
C TRP A 257 9.49 -20.55 -4.49
N ASN A 258 10.42 -20.83 -5.40
CA ASN A 258 10.15 -20.87 -6.85
C ASN A 258 9.28 -22.06 -7.31
N CYS A 259 8.91 -22.95 -6.39
CA CYS A 259 8.10 -24.16 -6.67
C CYS A 259 8.74 -25.10 -7.71
N GLY A 260 10.06 -25.09 -7.82
CA GLY A 260 10.84 -25.98 -8.70
C GLY A 260 11.20 -25.42 -10.08
N ALA A 261 11.00 -24.11 -10.28
CA ALA A 261 11.48 -23.41 -11.48
C ALA A 261 11.61 -21.90 -11.20
N GLU A 262 12.78 -21.34 -11.42
CA GLU A 262 13.02 -19.91 -11.27
C GLU A 262 12.33 -19.13 -12.39
N GLY A 263 11.54 -18.09 -12.03
CA GLY A 263 10.84 -17.25 -12.96
C GLY A 263 9.65 -17.93 -13.67
N PRO A 264 9.21 -17.40 -14.83
CA PRO A 264 8.05 -17.91 -15.56
C PRO A 264 8.23 -19.39 -15.97
N SER A 265 7.17 -20.19 -15.82
CA SER A 265 7.20 -21.61 -16.15
C SER A 265 5.94 -22.04 -16.91
N ARG A 266 6.14 -22.95 -17.89
CA ARG A 266 5.03 -23.63 -18.60
C ARG A 266 4.82 -25.08 -18.15
N LYS A 267 5.61 -25.55 -17.18
CA LYS A 267 5.47 -26.91 -16.63
C LYS A 267 4.18 -27.00 -15.81
N LYS A 268 3.24 -27.83 -16.23
CA LYS A 268 1.92 -27.97 -15.58
C LYS A 268 2.00 -28.22 -14.07
N ALA A 269 2.94 -29.07 -13.64
CA ALA A 269 3.12 -29.37 -12.21
C ALA A 269 3.56 -28.14 -11.40
N VAL A 270 4.49 -27.34 -11.93
CA VAL A 270 4.97 -26.10 -11.30
C VAL A 270 3.83 -25.08 -11.22
N CYS A 271 3.11 -24.85 -12.33
CA CYS A 271 1.98 -23.92 -12.37
C CYS A 271 0.87 -24.34 -11.37
N ALA A 272 0.55 -25.63 -11.31
CA ALA A 272 -0.46 -26.15 -10.37
C ALA A 272 -0.03 -25.96 -8.91
N LEU A 273 1.26 -26.15 -8.59
CA LEU A 273 1.81 -25.96 -7.26
C LEU A 273 1.79 -24.47 -6.88
N ARG A 274 2.24 -23.57 -7.78
CA ARG A 274 2.18 -22.11 -7.57
C ARG A 274 0.76 -21.64 -7.28
N ASN A 275 -0.21 -22.04 -8.10
CA ASN A 275 -1.61 -21.69 -7.90
C ASN A 275 -2.14 -22.19 -6.54
N ARG A 276 -1.70 -23.36 -6.09
CA ARG A 276 -2.05 -23.87 -4.75
C ARG A 276 -1.46 -22.99 -3.65
N GLN A 277 -0.19 -22.61 -3.77
CA GLN A 277 0.48 -21.78 -2.78
C GLN A 277 -0.11 -20.36 -2.72
N ILE A 278 -0.45 -19.76 -3.85
CA ILE A 278 -1.17 -18.48 -3.92
C ILE A 278 -2.51 -18.58 -3.17
N LYS A 279 -3.31 -19.62 -3.44
CA LYS A 279 -4.58 -19.83 -2.74
C LYS A 279 -4.40 -20.06 -1.25
N ASN A 280 -3.39 -20.81 -0.84
CA ASN A 280 -3.06 -21.01 0.58
C ASN A 280 -2.68 -19.69 1.26
N ALA A 281 -1.89 -18.86 0.60
CA ALA A 281 -1.49 -17.55 1.10
C ALA A 281 -2.70 -16.63 1.31
N LEU A 282 -3.55 -16.50 0.30
CA LEU A 282 -4.79 -15.71 0.38
C LEU A 282 -5.74 -16.26 1.47
N PHE A 283 -5.85 -17.58 1.59
CA PHE A 283 -6.64 -18.23 2.64
C PHE A 283 -6.14 -17.86 4.03
N LEU A 284 -4.83 -17.88 4.27
CA LEU A 284 -4.24 -17.51 5.57
C LEU A 284 -4.51 -16.05 5.93
N VAL A 285 -4.38 -15.13 4.97
CA VAL A 285 -4.66 -13.69 5.21
C VAL A 285 -6.13 -13.46 5.50
N LEU A 286 -7.04 -14.01 4.66
CA LEU A 286 -8.47 -13.71 4.74
C LEU A 286 -9.18 -14.40 5.91
N LEU A 287 -8.65 -15.53 6.42
CA LEU A 287 -9.24 -16.25 7.55
C LEU A 287 -8.55 -15.99 8.88
N ALA A 288 -7.40 -15.30 8.90
CA ALA A 288 -6.81 -14.85 10.15
C ALA A 288 -7.72 -13.81 10.83
N GLN A 289 -7.74 -13.81 12.15
CA GLN A 289 -8.38 -12.75 12.90
C GLN A 289 -7.58 -11.45 12.71
N GLY A 290 -8.25 -10.30 12.72
CA GLY A 290 -7.65 -9.01 12.42
C GLY A 290 -8.00 -8.51 11.01
N THR A 291 -7.37 -7.44 10.59
CA THR A 291 -7.64 -6.77 9.31
C THR A 291 -6.81 -7.36 8.18
N PRO A 292 -7.39 -8.08 7.21
CA PRO A 292 -6.65 -8.55 6.05
C PRO A 292 -6.33 -7.39 5.10
N CYS A 293 -5.12 -7.40 4.51
CA CYS A 293 -4.71 -6.45 3.51
C CYS A 293 -4.08 -7.17 2.30
N LEU A 294 -4.58 -6.89 1.11
CA LEU A 294 -4.08 -7.40 -0.16
C LEU A 294 -3.20 -6.34 -0.83
N LEU A 295 -2.11 -6.76 -1.48
CA LEU A 295 -1.36 -5.89 -2.36
C LEU A 295 -2.03 -5.83 -3.72
N ALA A 296 -2.17 -4.64 -4.29
CA ALA A 296 -2.77 -4.43 -5.60
C ALA A 296 -2.17 -5.33 -6.69
N GLY A 297 -3.03 -6.10 -7.35
CA GLY A 297 -2.65 -7.04 -8.40
C GLY A 297 -2.39 -8.47 -7.95
N ASP A 298 -2.27 -8.75 -6.65
CA ASP A 298 -2.07 -10.12 -6.16
C ASP A 298 -3.26 -11.04 -6.49
N GLU A 299 -4.46 -10.48 -6.55
CA GLU A 299 -5.71 -11.20 -6.85
C GLU A 299 -5.76 -11.77 -8.26
N PHE A 300 -5.03 -11.20 -9.21
CA PHE A 300 -4.94 -11.71 -10.57
C PHE A 300 -3.53 -12.15 -11.02
N GLY A 301 -2.56 -12.14 -10.08
CA GLY A 301 -1.22 -12.68 -10.32
C GLY A 301 -0.25 -11.69 -10.96
N ASN A 302 -0.34 -10.41 -10.61
CA ASN A 302 0.62 -9.39 -11.01
C ASN A 302 2.06 -9.81 -10.68
N SER A 303 3.00 -9.51 -11.56
CA SER A 303 4.42 -9.84 -11.41
C SER A 303 5.31 -8.64 -11.67
N GLN A 304 6.24 -8.41 -10.78
CA GLN A 304 7.35 -7.46 -10.93
C GLN A 304 8.61 -8.13 -11.47
N ARG A 305 8.45 -9.33 -12.07
CA ARG A 305 9.52 -10.11 -12.72
C ARG A 305 10.67 -10.46 -11.79
N GLY A 306 10.37 -10.67 -10.49
CA GLY A 306 11.38 -10.97 -9.47
C GLY A 306 12.12 -9.74 -8.94
N ASN A 307 11.73 -8.52 -9.34
CA ASN A 307 12.20 -7.30 -8.69
C ASN A 307 11.39 -7.09 -7.40
N ASN A 308 12.05 -7.14 -6.26
CA ASN A 308 11.42 -7.00 -4.96
C ASN A 308 11.54 -5.60 -4.36
N ASN A 309 11.99 -4.61 -5.16
CA ASN A 309 12.24 -3.25 -4.72
C ASN A 309 12.04 -2.24 -5.86
N VAL A 310 10.82 -2.14 -6.40
CA VAL A 310 10.50 -1.32 -7.58
C VAL A 310 10.41 0.18 -7.31
N TYR A 311 11.08 0.69 -6.28
CA TYR A 311 11.01 2.09 -5.82
C TYR A 311 11.33 3.13 -6.90
N CYS A 312 12.08 2.75 -7.92
CA CYS A 312 12.51 3.59 -9.04
C CYS A 312 11.92 3.17 -10.40
N GLN A 313 10.98 2.22 -10.42
CA GLN A 313 10.45 1.62 -11.64
C GLN A 313 9.08 2.21 -12.03
N ASP A 314 9.06 3.46 -12.51
CA ASP A 314 7.85 4.05 -13.11
C ASP A 314 7.65 3.53 -14.55
N ASN A 315 7.43 2.24 -14.67
CA ASN A 315 7.27 1.51 -15.93
C ASN A 315 6.47 0.21 -15.69
N PRO A 316 6.17 -0.60 -16.72
CA PRO A 316 5.37 -1.83 -16.58
C PRO A 316 5.89 -2.84 -15.55
N THR A 317 7.13 -2.75 -15.08
CA THR A 317 7.62 -3.59 -13.99
C THR A 317 7.04 -3.16 -12.63
N GLY A 318 6.92 -1.85 -12.41
CA GLY A 318 6.38 -1.30 -11.16
C GLY A 318 4.87 -1.06 -11.18
N TRP A 319 4.24 -1.07 -12.36
CA TRP A 319 2.78 -0.87 -12.48
C TRP A 319 2.01 -2.18 -12.29
N VAL A 320 0.76 -2.03 -11.88
CA VAL A 320 -0.20 -3.14 -11.84
C VAL A 320 -0.75 -3.37 -13.25
N ASN A 321 -0.55 -4.58 -13.81
CA ASN A 321 -0.90 -4.90 -15.20
C ASN A 321 -1.34 -6.38 -15.37
#